data_4a0534aaf805098d760470469df0e8ec
#
_entry.id   4a0534aaf805098d760470469df0e8ec
#
_cell.length_a   1.000
_cell.length_b   1.000
_cell.length_c   1.000
_cell.angle_alpha   90.00
_cell.angle_beta   90.00
_cell.angle_gamma   90.00
#
_symmetry.space_group_name_H-M   'P 1'
#
loop_
_entity.id
_entity.type
_entity.pdbx_description
1 polymer ?
#
loop_
_entity_poly.entity_id
_entity_poly.type
_entity_poly.pdbx_seq_one_letter_code
_entity_poly.pdbx_strand_id
1 'polypeptide(L)'
;LVSLNAETGIPNPNFGNNGRIDLTKGLRRAPDRNLDVGLTAPALVVNDVIVVGSAHDVSFRPPSKANVKGDVRGFNAKTGKLLWTFHTIPEPDEFGYDTWLNGSALYTGNAGVWAPMSADPDMGLVFLPVESATGDQYGGDRHGDNLFANCLIALDVKTGKLKWYFQLIHHDIWDWDNPTAPIIADLPNGKNIVAQVTKQG
;
A
#
# COMPACT_ATOMS: atom_id res chain seq x y z
N LEU A 1 -14.33 -4.90 0.60
CA LEU A 1 -13.83 -6.26 0.82
C LEU A 1 -15.00 -7.16 1.21
N VAL A 2 -15.06 -8.36 0.62
CA VAL A 2 -16.16 -9.33 0.85
C VAL A 2 -15.56 -10.68 1.22
N SER A 3 -16.12 -11.33 2.25
CA SER A 3 -15.81 -12.72 2.62
C SER A 3 -16.99 -13.62 2.28
N LEU A 4 -16.74 -14.64 1.46
CA LEU A 4 -17.74 -15.60 1.02
C LEU A 4 -17.36 -17.02 1.47
N ASN A 5 -18.35 -17.84 1.72
CA ASN A 5 -18.15 -19.28 1.84
C ASN A 5 -17.76 -19.85 0.46
N ALA A 6 -16.66 -20.58 0.37
CA ALA A 6 -16.10 -21.04 -0.89
C ALA A 6 -16.99 -22.08 -1.62
N GLU A 7 -17.80 -22.84 -0.90
CA GLU A 7 -18.67 -23.87 -1.47
C GLU A 7 -20.01 -23.29 -1.93
N THR A 8 -20.57 -22.35 -1.17
CA THR A 8 -21.94 -21.86 -1.38
C THR A 8 -22.02 -20.46 -1.98
N GLY A 9 -20.93 -19.69 -1.96
CA GLY A 9 -20.90 -18.28 -2.37
C GLY A 9 -21.67 -17.33 -1.42
N ILE A 10 -22.17 -17.84 -0.29
CA ILE A 10 -22.93 -17.02 0.67
C ILE A 10 -21.97 -16.16 1.49
N PRO A 11 -22.29 -14.88 1.74
CA PRO A 11 -21.50 -14.01 2.60
C PRO A 11 -21.31 -14.60 4.02
N ASN A 12 -20.08 -14.54 4.55
CA ASN A 12 -19.77 -15.00 5.89
C ASN A 12 -20.33 -14.02 6.94
N PRO A 13 -21.35 -14.39 7.73
CA PRO A 13 -22.00 -13.45 8.64
C PRO A 13 -21.10 -12.97 9.78
N ASN A 14 -20.03 -13.69 10.07
CA ASN A 14 -19.08 -13.36 11.13
C ASN A 14 -17.95 -12.42 10.69
N PHE A 15 -17.92 -12.05 9.40
CA PHE A 15 -16.90 -11.17 8.85
C PHE A 15 -17.46 -9.76 8.64
N GLY A 16 -16.87 -8.76 9.32
CA GLY A 16 -17.28 -7.37 9.20
C GLY A 16 -18.77 -7.15 9.45
N ASN A 17 -19.43 -6.46 8.55
CA ASN A 17 -20.88 -6.30 8.56
C ASN A 17 -21.51 -7.28 7.57
N ASN A 18 -21.98 -8.43 8.07
CA ASN A 18 -22.61 -9.49 7.26
C ASN A 18 -21.77 -9.87 6.01
N GLY A 19 -20.49 -10.17 6.22
CA GLY A 19 -19.58 -10.59 5.16
C GLY A 19 -18.87 -9.46 4.42
N ARG A 20 -19.01 -8.20 4.85
CA ARG A 20 -18.50 -7.04 4.11
C ARG A 20 -17.76 -6.05 4.99
N ILE A 21 -16.73 -5.41 4.42
CA ILE A 21 -16.02 -4.26 4.97
C ILE A 21 -16.02 -3.17 3.90
N ASP A 22 -16.46 -1.97 4.29
CA ASP A 22 -16.33 -0.77 3.48
C ASP A 22 -14.92 -0.19 3.63
N LEU A 23 -14.11 -0.28 2.58
CA LEU A 23 -12.73 0.15 2.58
C LEU A 23 -12.56 1.67 2.45
N THR A 24 -13.62 2.41 2.14
CA THR A 24 -13.57 3.88 2.14
C THR A 24 -13.57 4.47 3.55
N LYS A 25 -13.98 3.66 4.53
CA LYS A 25 -13.96 4.07 5.94
C LYS A 25 -12.56 3.93 6.54
N GLY A 26 -12.21 4.89 7.40
CA GLY A 26 -10.94 4.90 8.10
C GLY A 26 -9.74 5.37 7.26
N LEU A 27 -9.98 5.97 6.10
CA LEU A 27 -8.95 6.65 5.33
C LEU A 27 -8.59 7.98 6.02
N ARG A 28 -7.31 8.33 6.03
CA ARG A 28 -6.82 9.57 6.66
C ARG A 28 -7.34 10.85 5.98
N ARG A 29 -7.67 10.74 4.70
CA ARG A 29 -8.42 11.76 3.96
C ARG A 29 -9.58 11.06 3.27
N ALA A 30 -10.79 11.56 3.48
CA ALA A 30 -11.96 11.05 2.79
C ALA A 30 -11.85 11.34 1.28
N PRO A 31 -12.21 10.41 0.42
CA PRO A 31 -12.31 10.68 -1.01
C PRO A 31 -13.43 11.69 -1.26
N ASP A 32 -13.21 12.60 -2.21
CA ASP A 32 -14.24 13.55 -2.62
C ASP A 32 -15.42 12.84 -3.32
N ARG A 33 -15.12 11.70 -3.93
CA ARG A 33 -16.09 10.79 -4.56
C ARG A 33 -15.72 9.35 -4.26
N ASN A 34 -16.71 8.47 -4.26
CA ASN A 34 -16.48 7.03 -4.03
C ASN A 34 -15.55 6.36 -5.07
N LEU A 35 -15.31 7.01 -6.21
CA LEU A 35 -14.44 6.52 -7.27
C LEU A 35 -12.99 7.00 -7.15
N ASP A 36 -12.66 7.82 -6.15
CA ASP A 36 -11.32 8.38 -5.99
C ASP A 36 -10.34 7.37 -5.41
N VAL A 37 -10.84 6.29 -4.83
CA VAL A 37 -10.05 5.18 -4.28
C VAL A 37 -10.67 3.86 -4.68
N GLY A 38 -9.84 2.95 -5.14
CA GLY A 38 -10.26 1.62 -5.54
C GLY A 38 -9.23 0.55 -5.19
N LEU A 39 -9.40 -0.62 -5.81
CA LEU A 39 -8.45 -1.72 -5.78
C LEU A 39 -8.30 -2.23 -7.22
N THR A 40 -7.07 -2.28 -7.72
CA THR A 40 -6.74 -2.84 -9.04
C THR A 40 -6.10 -4.21 -8.91
N ALA A 41 -5.56 -4.53 -7.74
CA ALA A 41 -5.04 -5.86 -7.40
C ALA A 41 -5.89 -6.52 -6.30
N PRO A 42 -5.94 -7.86 -6.25
CA PRO A 42 -6.62 -8.57 -5.17
C PRO A 42 -5.94 -8.30 -3.83
N ALA A 43 -6.73 -8.35 -2.75
CA ALA A 43 -6.17 -8.39 -1.40
C ALA A 43 -5.34 -9.67 -1.21
N LEU A 44 -4.22 -9.55 -0.49
CA LEU A 44 -3.36 -10.68 -0.17
C LEU A 44 -3.76 -11.29 1.17
N VAL A 45 -3.93 -12.61 1.23
CA VAL A 45 -4.24 -13.32 2.48
C VAL A 45 -3.02 -14.14 2.91
N VAL A 46 -2.50 -13.87 4.09
CA VAL A 46 -1.34 -14.56 4.67
C VAL A 46 -1.44 -14.61 6.19
N ASN A 47 -1.17 -15.77 6.79
CA ASN A 47 -1.14 -15.98 8.25
C ASN A 47 -2.35 -15.37 9.01
N ASP A 48 -3.58 -15.64 8.58
CA ASP A 48 -4.83 -15.11 9.14
C ASP A 48 -4.99 -13.57 9.01
N VAL A 49 -4.18 -12.90 8.19
CA VAL A 49 -4.27 -11.47 7.89
C VAL A 49 -4.61 -11.26 6.43
N ILE A 50 -5.57 -10.39 6.15
CA ILE A 50 -5.85 -9.86 4.82
C ILE A 50 -5.14 -8.51 4.71
N VAL A 51 -4.18 -8.41 3.80
CA VAL A 51 -3.48 -7.16 3.51
C VAL A 51 -4.13 -6.49 2.30
N VAL A 52 -4.47 -5.22 2.46
CA VAL A 52 -5.17 -4.42 1.45
C VAL A 52 -4.37 -3.17 1.15
N GLY A 53 -3.99 -2.99 -0.10
CA GLY A 53 -3.45 -1.73 -0.62
C GLY A 53 -4.56 -0.79 -1.07
N SER A 54 -4.22 0.13 -1.95
CA SER A 54 -5.18 1.04 -2.59
C SER A 54 -4.68 1.48 -3.96
N ALA A 55 -5.60 1.78 -4.84
CA ALA A 55 -5.38 2.44 -6.12
C ALA A 55 -6.09 3.79 -6.12
N HIS A 56 -5.51 4.78 -6.79
CA HIS A 56 -6.04 6.14 -6.83
C HIS A 56 -6.31 6.55 -8.26
N ASP A 57 -7.43 7.24 -8.47
CA ASP A 57 -7.80 7.74 -9.77
C ASP A 57 -7.17 9.13 -9.97
N VAL A 58 -5.98 9.18 -10.57
CA VAL A 58 -5.25 10.44 -10.85
C VAL A 58 -5.05 10.69 -12.33
N SER A 59 -4.87 9.65 -13.13
CA SER A 59 -4.40 9.69 -14.52
C SER A 59 -5.28 10.49 -15.47
N PHE A 60 -6.54 10.72 -15.15
CA PHE A 60 -7.53 11.35 -16.03
C PHE A 60 -8.09 12.67 -15.48
N ARG A 61 -7.46 13.24 -14.46
CA ARG A 61 -7.89 14.47 -13.80
C ARG A 61 -6.85 15.56 -13.90
N PRO A 62 -7.28 16.82 -13.73
CA PRO A 62 -6.33 17.92 -13.55
C PRO A 62 -5.38 17.61 -12.40
N PRO A 63 -4.10 17.96 -12.53
CA PRO A 63 -3.13 17.76 -11.45
C PRO A 63 -3.63 18.38 -10.14
N SER A 64 -3.53 17.61 -9.06
CA SER A 64 -3.85 18.07 -7.72
C SER A 64 -2.67 17.77 -6.81
N LYS A 65 -2.24 18.75 -6.01
CA LYS A 65 -1.22 18.51 -4.99
C LYS A 65 -1.75 17.71 -3.79
N ALA A 66 -3.06 17.57 -3.69
CA ALA A 66 -3.72 16.89 -2.58
C ALA A 66 -4.56 15.72 -3.09
N ASN A 67 -4.42 14.57 -2.46
CA ASN A 67 -5.21 13.38 -2.77
C ASN A 67 -5.38 12.50 -1.51
N VAL A 68 -6.16 11.43 -1.64
CA VAL A 68 -6.29 10.40 -0.60
C VAL A 68 -4.94 9.70 -0.42
N LYS A 69 -4.56 9.44 0.81
CA LYS A 69 -3.29 8.76 1.13
C LYS A 69 -3.39 7.25 0.89
N GLY A 70 -2.34 6.67 0.37
CA GLY A 70 -2.28 5.28 -0.07
C GLY A 70 -1.99 4.25 1.01
N ASP A 71 -2.45 4.47 2.23
CA ASP A 71 -2.19 3.60 3.37
C ASP A 71 -2.49 2.13 3.10
N VAL A 72 -1.62 1.25 3.60
CA VAL A 72 -1.80 -0.20 3.55
C VAL A 72 -2.40 -0.68 4.87
N ARG A 73 -3.42 -1.53 4.79
CA ARG A 73 -4.17 -1.97 5.97
C ARG A 73 -4.21 -3.49 6.09
N GLY A 74 -4.00 -3.98 7.32
CA GLY A 74 -4.14 -5.39 7.65
C GLY A 74 -5.43 -5.66 8.42
N PHE A 75 -6.22 -6.64 7.97
CA PHE A 75 -7.45 -7.06 8.62
C PHE A 75 -7.38 -8.52 9.05
N ASN A 76 -8.03 -8.85 10.15
CA ASN A 76 -8.17 -10.24 10.56
C ASN A 76 -9.03 -11.02 9.54
N ALA A 77 -8.50 -12.11 8.99
CA ALA A 77 -9.16 -12.86 7.92
C ALA A 77 -10.48 -13.54 8.32
N LYS A 78 -10.65 -13.81 9.61
CA LYS A 78 -11.86 -14.48 10.14
C LYS A 78 -12.97 -13.49 10.49
N THR A 79 -12.58 -12.34 11.06
CA THR A 79 -13.54 -11.39 11.63
C THR A 79 -13.68 -10.09 10.83
N GLY A 80 -12.72 -9.78 9.97
CA GLY A 80 -12.67 -8.50 9.26
C GLY A 80 -12.26 -7.31 10.13
N LYS A 81 -11.85 -7.53 11.40
CA LYS A 81 -11.39 -6.45 12.26
C LYS A 81 -10.08 -5.88 11.74
N LEU A 82 -9.98 -4.55 11.65
CA LEU A 82 -8.72 -3.85 11.37
C LEU A 82 -7.71 -4.17 12.48
N LEU A 83 -6.53 -4.63 12.09
CA LEU A 83 -5.42 -4.97 12.99
C LEU A 83 -4.38 -3.86 13.04
N TRP A 84 -4.01 -3.34 11.87
CA TRP A 84 -3.00 -2.30 11.71
C TRP A 84 -3.20 -1.48 10.43
N THR A 85 -2.62 -0.29 10.44
CA THR A 85 -2.45 0.56 9.25
C THR A 85 -0.98 0.94 9.15
N PHE A 86 -0.40 0.80 7.97
CA PHE A 86 0.93 1.32 7.64
C PHE A 86 0.76 2.59 6.80
N HIS A 87 1.34 3.68 7.27
CA HIS A 87 1.29 4.97 6.62
C HIS A 87 2.42 5.07 5.57
N THR A 88 2.08 4.99 4.31
CA THR A 88 3.04 5.14 3.20
C THR A 88 3.52 6.58 3.03
N ILE A 89 2.72 7.55 3.48
CA ILE A 89 3.14 8.94 3.72
C ILE A 89 3.11 9.14 5.24
N PRO A 90 4.27 9.22 5.91
CA PRO A 90 4.34 9.22 7.37
C PRO A 90 3.62 10.42 8.03
N GLU A 91 3.17 10.21 9.25
CA GLU A 91 2.70 11.28 10.14
C GLU A 91 3.90 11.97 10.85
N PRO A 92 3.71 13.16 11.46
CA PRO A 92 4.80 13.98 12.02
C PRO A 92 5.79 13.26 12.94
N ASP A 93 5.34 12.27 13.69
CA ASP A 93 6.17 11.53 14.66
C ASP A 93 6.66 10.18 14.13
N GLU A 94 6.40 9.87 12.86
CA GLU A 94 6.78 8.61 12.24
C GLU A 94 8.09 8.72 11.46
N PHE A 95 8.80 7.60 11.38
CA PHE A 95 10.02 7.47 10.59
C PHE A 95 9.77 7.82 9.11
N GLY A 96 10.61 8.67 8.54
CA GLY A 96 10.54 9.12 7.15
C GLY A 96 9.73 10.41 6.93
N TYR A 97 9.06 10.94 7.97
CA TYR A 97 8.34 12.21 7.84
C TYR A 97 9.24 13.39 7.44
N ASP A 98 10.47 13.40 7.94
CA ASP A 98 11.50 14.41 7.65
C ASP A 98 11.96 14.44 6.19
N THR A 99 11.63 13.41 5.41
CA THR A 99 11.86 13.36 3.96
C THR A 99 10.80 14.10 3.14
N TRP A 100 9.75 14.62 3.79
CA TRP A 100 8.66 15.40 3.20
C TRP A 100 8.77 16.85 3.62
N LEU A 101 9.55 17.62 2.87
CA LEU A 101 9.86 19.01 3.24
C LEU A 101 8.64 19.94 3.04
N ASN A 102 8.73 21.12 3.67
CA ASN A 102 7.73 22.20 3.57
C ASN A 102 6.29 21.77 3.93
N GLY A 103 6.15 20.78 4.81
CA GLY A 103 4.85 20.27 5.24
C GLY A 103 4.08 19.52 4.16
N SER A 104 4.75 19.05 3.10
CA SER A 104 4.10 18.40 1.97
C SER A 104 3.41 17.09 2.34
N ALA A 105 3.87 16.37 3.37
CA ALA A 105 3.17 15.19 3.89
C ALA A 105 1.72 15.48 4.30
N LEU A 106 1.39 16.71 4.68
CA LEU A 106 0.05 17.05 5.17
C LEU A 106 -1.03 16.94 4.07
N TYR A 107 -0.70 17.26 2.83
CA TYR A 107 -1.65 17.30 1.73
C TYR A 107 -1.41 16.26 0.65
N THR A 108 -0.17 15.81 0.44
CA THR A 108 0.15 14.82 -0.58
C THR A 108 -0.60 13.51 -0.33
N GLY A 109 -1.05 12.89 -1.38
CA GLY A 109 -1.72 11.60 -1.37
C GLY A 109 -1.02 10.57 -2.26
N ASN A 110 -1.76 9.57 -2.75
CA ASN A 110 -1.22 8.39 -3.43
C ASN A 110 -0.13 7.69 -2.58
N ALA A 111 0.97 7.29 -3.17
CA ALA A 111 1.94 6.39 -2.56
C ALA A 111 1.27 5.09 -2.05
N GLY A 112 0.28 4.62 -2.78
CA GLY A 112 -0.48 3.42 -2.46
C GLY A 112 0.20 2.15 -2.99
N VAL A 113 -0.48 1.02 -2.82
CA VAL A 113 -0.09 -0.26 -3.38
C VAL A 113 -1.22 -0.74 -4.28
N TRP A 114 -1.16 -0.35 -5.56
CA TRP A 114 -2.14 -0.75 -6.56
C TRP A 114 -1.75 -2.03 -7.28
N ALA A 115 -0.45 -2.36 -7.31
CA ALA A 115 0.07 -3.60 -7.88
C ALA A 115 -0.13 -4.78 -6.93
N PRO A 116 -0.10 -6.03 -7.43
CA PRO A 116 -0.12 -7.21 -6.58
C PRO A 116 1.04 -7.22 -5.57
N MET A 117 0.77 -7.72 -4.38
CA MET A 117 1.74 -7.90 -3.30
C MET A 117 2.23 -9.35 -3.26
N SER A 118 3.36 -9.59 -2.58
CA SER A 118 3.84 -10.93 -2.25
C SER A 118 4.04 -11.08 -0.75
N ALA A 119 4.02 -12.32 -0.26
CA ALA A 119 4.30 -12.60 1.14
C ALA A 119 5.07 -13.89 1.31
N ASP A 120 5.88 -13.94 2.37
CA ASP A 120 6.51 -15.14 2.88
C ASP A 120 5.82 -15.51 4.21
N PRO A 121 5.00 -16.57 4.23
CA PRO A 121 4.27 -16.98 5.43
C PRO A 121 5.19 -17.55 6.52
N ASP A 122 6.32 -18.12 6.17
CA ASP A 122 7.28 -18.73 7.13
C ASP A 122 8.08 -17.63 7.83
N MET A 123 8.52 -16.62 7.10
CA MET A 123 9.15 -15.42 7.68
C MET A 123 8.12 -14.48 8.32
N GLY A 124 6.84 -14.62 8.02
CA GLY A 124 5.78 -13.72 8.47
C GLY A 124 5.89 -12.32 7.89
N LEU A 125 6.35 -12.18 6.64
CA LEU A 125 6.58 -10.92 5.96
C LEU A 125 5.63 -10.74 4.77
N VAL A 126 5.21 -9.49 4.54
CA VAL A 126 4.56 -9.04 3.32
C VAL A 126 5.43 -8.00 2.63
N PHE A 127 5.50 -8.08 1.30
CA PHE A 127 6.31 -7.19 0.47
C PHE A 127 5.39 -6.31 -0.39
N LEU A 128 5.57 -5.01 -0.28
CA LEU A 128 4.71 -3.98 -0.81
C LEU A 128 5.43 -3.19 -1.91
N PRO A 129 4.99 -3.26 -3.18
CA PRO A 129 5.48 -2.41 -4.25
C PRO A 129 4.73 -1.08 -4.25
N VAL A 130 5.26 -0.08 -3.56
CA VAL A 130 4.61 1.23 -3.41
C VAL A 130 4.78 2.07 -4.67
N GLU A 131 3.69 2.72 -5.08
CA GLU A 131 3.63 3.64 -6.21
C GLU A 131 4.22 5.02 -5.92
N SER A 132 4.24 5.88 -6.94
CA SER A 132 4.56 7.31 -6.84
C SER A 132 3.56 8.06 -5.95
N ALA A 133 3.99 9.19 -5.40
CA ALA A 133 3.10 10.10 -4.67
C ALA A 133 2.38 11.05 -5.62
N THR A 134 1.27 11.65 -5.17
CA THR A 134 0.50 12.64 -5.95
C THR A 134 1.39 13.73 -6.52
N GLY A 135 1.12 14.07 -7.77
CA GLY A 135 1.96 14.88 -8.62
C GLY A 135 3.01 14.01 -9.31
N ASP A 136 2.57 12.89 -9.94
CA ASP A 136 3.41 11.86 -10.55
C ASP A 136 4.42 12.43 -11.55
N GLN A 137 4.04 13.51 -12.24
CA GLN A 137 4.86 14.20 -13.25
C GLN A 137 5.28 15.61 -12.85
N TYR A 138 5.01 16.03 -11.61
CA TYR A 138 5.41 17.32 -11.07
C TYR A 138 5.71 17.25 -9.56
N GLY A 139 7.01 17.24 -9.22
CA GLY A 139 7.46 17.13 -7.82
C GLY A 139 7.51 18.45 -7.04
N GLY A 140 7.23 19.61 -7.69
CA GLY A 140 7.41 20.93 -7.07
C GLY A 140 6.55 21.20 -5.83
N ASP A 141 5.47 20.44 -5.66
CA ASP A 141 4.59 20.53 -4.48
C ASP A 141 5.02 19.61 -3.31
N ARG A 142 5.96 18.69 -3.50
CA ARG A 142 6.38 17.71 -2.49
C ARG A 142 7.89 17.56 -2.36
N HIS A 143 8.57 18.64 -2.01
CA HIS A 143 10.03 18.64 -1.87
C HIS A 143 10.55 17.56 -0.90
N GLY A 144 11.76 17.07 -1.14
CA GLY A 144 12.44 16.02 -0.37
C GLY A 144 12.35 14.66 -1.06
N ASP A 145 12.88 13.62 -0.41
CA ASP A 145 12.98 12.27 -0.97
C ASP A 145 11.64 11.52 -1.02
N ASN A 146 10.63 11.98 -0.26
CA ASN A 146 9.26 11.48 -0.24
C ASN A 146 9.14 9.99 0.16
N LEU A 147 9.81 9.58 1.24
CA LEU A 147 9.70 8.22 1.76
C LEU A 147 8.26 8.00 2.30
N PHE A 148 7.50 6.94 1.95
CA PHE A 148 7.87 5.71 1.26
C PHE A 148 7.35 5.61 -0.17
N ALA A 149 7.17 6.70 -0.90
CA ALA A 149 6.85 6.61 -2.32
C ALA A 149 7.96 5.87 -3.09
N ASN A 150 7.58 5.16 -4.15
CA ASN A 150 8.48 4.38 -5.01
C ASN A 150 9.41 3.41 -4.26
N CYS A 151 8.89 2.78 -3.22
CA CYS A 151 9.63 1.85 -2.37
C CYS A 151 9.19 0.41 -2.57
N LEU A 152 10.13 -0.50 -2.39
CA LEU A 152 9.84 -1.86 -1.97
C LEU A 152 9.93 -1.92 -0.44
N ILE A 153 8.86 -2.33 0.22
CA ILE A 153 8.75 -2.35 1.68
C ILE A 153 8.46 -3.76 2.16
N ALA A 154 9.13 -4.19 3.23
CA ALA A 154 8.77 -5.41 3.96
C ALA A 154 8.18 -5.05 5.33
N LEU A 155 6.96 -5.55 5.58
CA LEU A 155 6.29 -5.41 6.87
C LEU A 155 6.10 -6.77 7.54
N ASP A 156 6.09 -6.75 8.87
CA ASP A 156 5.59 -7.87 9.66
C ASP A 156 4.08 -8.02 9.45
N VAL A 157 3.65 -9.18 8.99
CA VAL A 157 2.24 -9.45 8.62
C VAL A 157 1.28 -9.23 9.79
N LYS A 158 1.66 -9.62 11.00
CA LYS A 158 0.77 -9.58 12.17
C LYS A 158 0.59 -8.18 12.72
N THR A 159 1.64 -7.37 12.64
CA THR A 159 1.70 -6.08 13.35
C THR A 159 1.73 -4.86 12.44
N GLY A 160 1.99 -5.05 11.13
CA GLY A 160 2.20 -3.96 10.17
C GLY A 160 3.50 -3.17 10.41
N LYS A 161 4.38 -3.64 11.30
CA LYS A 161 5.64 -2.94 11.60
C LYS A 161 6.64 -3.11 10.47
N LEU A 162 7.28 -1.99 10.13
CA LEU A 162 8.37 -1.94 9.16
C LEU A 162 9.54 -2.85 9.61
N LYS A 163 9.99 -3.72 8.71
CA LYS A 163 11.19 -4.54 8.88
C LYS A 163 12.36 -3.95 8.11
N TRP A 164 12.14 -3.65 6.85
CA TRP A 164 13.08 -2.95 5.98
C TRP A 164 12.36 -2.32 4.79
N TYR A 165 13.03 -1.43 4.12
CA TYR A 165 12.59 -0.84 2.86
C TYR A 165 13.79 -0.59 1.94
N PHE A 166 13.49 -0.44 0.66
CA PHE A 166 14.44 0.07 -0.33
C PHE A 166 13.70 1.06 -1.23
N GLN A 167 14.10 2.32 -1.19
CA GLN A 167 13.56 3.34 -2.07
C GLN A 167 14.25 3.26 -3.42
N LEU A 168 13.49 2.91 -4.45
CA LEU A 168 13.99 2.73 -5.81
C LEU A 168 14.25 4.07 -6.49
N ILE A 169 13.37 5.04 -6.24
CA ILE A 169 13.47 6.39 -6.79
C ILE A 169 13.15 7.40 -5.70
N HIS A 170 14.07 8.34 -5.48
CA HIS A 170 13.86 9.49 -4.63
C HIS A 170 13.20 10.62 -5.45
N HIS A 171 12.17 11.24 -4.89
CA HIS A 171 11.50 12.38 -5.53
C HIS A 171 11.09 12.11 -6.99
N ASP A 172 10.35 11.04 -7.21
CA ASP A 172 9.94 10.63 -8.56
C ASP A 172 9.05 11.69 -9.24
N ILE A 173 9.35 11.99 -10.49
CA ILE A 173 8.60 12.93 -11.35
C ILE A 173 8.27 12.33 -12.73
N TRP A 174 8.36 11.01 -12.85
CA TRP A 174 8.21 10.28 -14.11
C TRP A 174 7.12 9.22 -14.06
N ASP A 175 6.39 9.13 -12.94
CA ASP A 175 5.41 8.07 -12.71
C ASP A 175 6.03 6.66 -12.82
N TRP A 176 7.17 6.48 -12.18
CA TRP A 176 7.92 5.22 -12.18
C TRP A 176 7.48 4.30 -11.06
N ASP A 177 6.21 3.94 -11.08
CA ASP A 177 5.61 3.00 -10.16
C ASP A 177 6.28 1.62 -10.18
N ASN A 178 6.08 0.88 -9.11
CA ASN A 178 6.43 -0.53 -8.99
C ASN A 178 5.23 -1.40 -9.43
N PRO A 179 5.13 -1.82 -10.71
CA PRO A 179 3.86 -2.31 -11.27
C PRO A 179 3.62 -3.80 -11.07
N THR A 180 4.56 -4.52 -10.45
CA THR A 180 4.52 -5.98 -10.35
C THR A 180 4.64 -6.47 -8.92
N ALA A 181 4.12 -7.69 -8.66
CA ALA A 181 4.39 -8.38 -7.41
C ALA A 181 5.90 -8.64 -7.24
N PRO A 182 6.48 -8.35 -6.08
CA PRO A 182 7.85 -8.76 -5.76
C PRO A 182 8.02 -10.28 -5.86
N ILE A 183 9.10 -10.75 -6.46
CA ILE A 183 9.41 -12.18 -6.59
C ILE A 183 10.27 -12.61 -5.41
N ILE A 184 9.80 -13.60 -4.66
CA ILE A 184 10.53 -14.17 -3.54
C ILE A 184 11.19 -15.46 -4.03
N ALA A 185 12.49 -15.64 -3.77
CA ALA A 185 13.21 -16.84 -4.15
C ALA A 185 14.29 -17.20 -3.15
N ASP A 186 14.48 -18.52 -2.97
CA ASP A 186 15.57 -19.08 -2.21
C ASP A 186 16.70 -19.45 -3.16
N LEU A 187 17.88 -18.93 -2.90
CA LEU A 187 19.07 -19.23 -3.69
C LEU A 187 19.75 -20.51 -3.18
N PRO A 188 20.48 -21.24 -4.07
CA PRO A 188 21.18 -22.48 -3.68
C PRO A 188 22.20 -22.32 -2.55
N ASN A 189 22.67 -21.10 -2.30
CA ASN A 189 23.60 -20.79 -1.21
C ASN A 189 22.90 -20.49 0.14
N GLY A 190 21.58 -20.75 0.23
CA GLY A 190 20.78 -20.51 1.44
C GLY A 190 20.39 -19.06 1.68
N LYS A 191 20.58 -18.15 0.71
CA LYS A 191 20.10 -16.78 0.79
C LYS A 191 18.69 -16.66 0.24
N ASN A 192 17.83 -16.00 0.98
CA ASN A 192 16.50 -15.58 0.52
C ASN A 192 16.64 -14.21 -0.14
N ILE A 193 16.05 -14.05 -1.30
CA ILE A 193 16.05 -12.78 -2.03
C ILE A 193 14.62 -12.32 -2.35
N VAL A 194 14.46 -11.02 -2.48
CA VAL A 194 13.28 -10.40 -3.06
C VAL A 194 13.73 -9.61 -4.28
N ALA A 195 13.16 -9.91 -5.44
CA ALA A 195 13.43 -9.20 -6.68
C ALA A 195 12.21 -8.39 -7.10
N GLN A 196 12.41 -7.11 -7.41
CA GLN A 196 11.37 -6.20 -7.88
C GLN A 196 11.66 -5.75 -9.30
N VAL A 197 10.73 -6.02 -10.22
CA VAL A 197 10.74 -5.44 -11.55
C VAL A 197 10.06 -4.07 -11.49
N THR A 198 10.68 -3.06 -12.10
CA THR A 198 10.23 -1.67 -12.05
C THR A 198 10.02 -1.12 -13.47
N LYS A 199 9.44 0.09 -13.60
CA LYS A 199 9.38 0.81 -14.88
C LYS A 199 10.76 1.29 -15.36
N GLN A 200 11.81 1.17 -14.55
CA GLN A 200 13.20 1.48 -14.96
C GLN A 200 13.88 0.34 -15.73
N GLY A 201 13.30 -0.85 -15.75
CA GLY A 201 13.85 -2.06 -16.37
C GLY A 201 14.34 -3.10 -15.38
#